data_c6d56177193ba09661bb4315fe37e21d
#
_entry.id   c6d56177193ba09661bb4315fe37e21d
#
_cell.length_a   1.000
_cell.length_b   1.000
_cell.length_c   1.000
_cell.angle_alpha   90.00
_cell.angle_beta   90.00
_cell.angle_gamma   90.00
#
_symmetry.space_group_name_H-M   'P 1'
#
loop_
_entity.id
_entity.type
_entity.pdbx_description
1 polymer ?
#
loop_
_entity_poly.entity_id
_entity_poly.type
_entity_poly.pdbx_seq_one_letter_code
_entity_poly.pdbx_strand_id
1 'polypeptide(L)'
;MGEVKTIVVSGVNLRKGGTLTILRDCLQYLSQFVANCEDYKVVAIVHKRELCDYPGIEYIELPDVIKGWSRRLWCEYVTMHKISKELAPVYLWLSLHDTSPRVEAERQAVYCHTSFPFYSWSLRDFKMDFKIPLFAMFTRYAYRVNVHSNDYLIVQQNWFREGLSKMLSVSKNKFIVAPPQRKTIEVIPEDIKNDSYTFFYASTPDCHKNFETLCEAARLLEAEIGIGKFNVVLTIKGGENRYSSWLKHTWGDVQSIDFAGFMSKDKLYGYYKSADCLVFPSKVETWGLPITEFMEASGDKPMLLADLPYAHETAAGASQVCFFNPSDPNELKERMKELIENRSDALAPVPRQNIEEPKADSWKDLFEILLN
;
A
#
# COMPACT_ATOMS: atom_id res chain seq x y z
N MET A 1 21.71 -13.33 -35.19
CA MET A 1 21.13 -13.37 -33.87
C MET A 1 21.27 -11.97 -33.33
N GLY A 2 20.17 -11.33 -32.94
CA GLY A 2 20.22 -10.01 -32.28
C GLY A 2 20.97 -10.12 -30.95
N GLU A 3 21.50 -9.00 -30.46
CA GLU A 3 22.13 -8.94 -29.14
C GLU A 3 21.05 -9.13 -28.04
N VAL A 4 21.26 -10.06 -27.10
CA VAL A 4 20.29 -10.35 -26.02
C VAL A 4 20.24 -9.16 -25.09
N LYS A 5 19.06 -8.56 -24.93
CA LYS A 5 18.81 -7.39 -24.09
C LYS A 5 18.72 -7.77 -22.61
N THR A 6 19.47 -7.07 -21.75
CA THR A 6 19.48 -7.33 -20.30
C THR A 6 18.45 -6.46 -19.59
N ILE A 7 17.51 -7.09 -18.86
CA ILE A 7 16.60 -6.44 -17.93
C ILE A 7 17.12 -6.66 -16.50
N VAL A 8 17.37 -5.59 -15.76
CA VAL A 8 17.76 -5.67 -14.35
C VAL A 8 16.61 -5.21 -13.48
N VAL A 9 16.20 -6.03 -12.50
CA VAL A 9 15.19 -5.68 -11.49
C VAL A 9 15.85 -5.60 -10.12
N SER A 10 15.74 -4.46 -9.46
CA SER A 10 16.34 -4.26 -8.14
C SER A 10 15.26 -4.12 -7.06
N GLY A 11 15.30 -5.03 -6.05
CA GLY A 11 14.34 -5.14 -4.97
C GLY A 11 14.96 -5.51 -3.62
N VAL A 12 16.17 -5.02 -3.31
CA VAL A 12 16.99 -5.44 -2.15
C VAL A 12 16.35 -5.28 -0.77
N ASN A 13 15.36 -4.41 -0.61
CA ASN A 13 14.66 -4.18 0.65
C ASN A 13 13.23 -4.72 0.68
N LEU A 14 12.75 -5.33 -0.39
CA LEU A 14 11.40 -5.88 -0.50
C LEU A 14 11.36 -7.30 0.10
N ARG A 15 11.10 -7.40 1.41
CA ARG A 15 11.25 -8.65 2.17
C ARG A 15 9.98 -9.16 2.82
N LYS A 16 8.93 -8.32 2.93
CA LYS A 16 7.69 -8.67 3.63
C LYS A 16 6.52 -7.80 3.15
N GLY A 17 5.31 -8.27 3.42
CA GLY A 17 4.07 -7.52 3.12
C GLY A 17 3.86 -7.27 1.64
N GLY A 18 3.08 -6.26 1.32
CA GLY A 18 2.69 -5.91 -0.04
C GLY A 18 3.86 -5.63 -0.99
N THR A 19 4.96 -5.07 -0.50
CA THR A 19 6.15 -4.80 -1.34
C THR A 19 6.84 -6.09 -1.79
N LEU A 20 6.92 -7.12 -0.93
CA LEU A 20 7.42 -8.44 -1.35
C LEU A 20 6.49 -9.10 -2.37
N THR A 21 5.19 -8.90 -2.23
CA THR A 21 4.22 -9.39 -3.23
C THR A 21 4.49 -8.77 -4.60
N ILE A 22 4.71 -7.46 -4.67
CA ILE A 22 5.04 -6.78 -5.93
C ILE A 22 6.33 -7.31 -6.55
N LEU A 23 7.38 -7.55 -5.76
CA LEU A 23 8.60 -8.17 -6.25
C LEU A 23 8.35 -9.57 -6.84
N ARG A 24 7.60 -10.39 -6.11
CA ARG A 24 7.25 -11.74 -6.56
C ARG A 24 6.42 -11.73 -7.84
N ASP A 25 5.44 -10.85 -7.94
CA ASP A 25 4.58 -10.73 -9.11
C ASP A 25 5.36 -10.26 -10.33
N CYS A 26 6.24 -9.27 -10.15
CA CYS A 26 7.14 -8.80 -11.20
C CYS A 26 8.05 -9.93 -11.72
N LEU A 27 8.73 -10.63 -10.80
CA LEU A 27 9.66 -11.69 -11.19
C LEU A 27 8.93 -12.93 -11.75
N GLN A 28 7.75 -13.25 -11.25
CA GLN A 28 6.92 -14.33 -11.81
C GLN A 28 6.54 -14.02 -13.26
N TYR A 29 6.10 -12.78 -13.54
CA TYR A 29 5.81 -12.35 -14.90
C TYR A 29 7.06 -12.43 -15.79
N LEU A 30 8.20 -11.89 -15.34
CA LEU A 30 9.43 -11.88 -16.13
C LEU A 30 9.98 -13.30 -16.39
N SER A 31 9.85 -14.22 -15.44
CA SER A 31 10.18 -15.63 -15.63
C SER A 31 9.39 -16.26 -16.77
N GLN A 32 8.08 -15.98 -16.84
CA GLN A 32 7.23 -16.44 -17.93
C GLN A 32 7.56 -15.74 -19.25
N PHE A 33 7.89 -14.45 -19.19
CA PHE A 33 8.24 -13.65 -20.35
C PHE A 33 9.51 -14.18 -21.03
N VAL A 34 10.60 -14.40 -20.28
CA VAL A 34 11.86 -14.90 -20.87
C VAL A 34 11.79 -16.37 -21.28
N ALA A 35 10.89 -17.17 -20.70
CA ALA A 35 10.63 -18.53 -21.17
C ALA A 35 10.04 -18.58 -22.57
N ASN A 36 9.41 -17.48 -23.03
CA ASN A 36 8.79 -17.37 -24.36
C ASN A 36 9.50 -16.38 -25.30
N CYS A 37 10.57 -15.72 -24.85
CA CYS A 37 11.29 -14.72 -25.61
C CYS A 37 12.79 -14.79 -25.34
N GLU A 38 13.54 -15.34 -26.27
CA GLU A 38 15.00 -15.53 -26.18
C GLU A 38 15.82 -14.23 -26.36
N ASP A 39 15.16 -13.13 -26.76
CA ASP A 39 15.83 -11.84 -27.01
C ASP A 39 16.16 -11.11 -25.71
N TYR A 40 15.68 -11.62 -24.54
CA TYR A 40 15.87 -10.98 -23.25
C TYR A 40 16.45 -11.95 -22.21
N LYS A 41 17.29 -11.42 -21.32
CA LYS A 41 17.69 -12.05 -20.07
C LYS A 41 17.33 -11.16 -18.89
N VAL A 42 17.05 -11.77 -17.75
CA VAL A 42 16.64 -11.06 -16.52
C VAL A 42 17.64 -11.32 -15.40
N VAL A 43 18.09 -10.24 -14.76
CA VAL A 43 18.92 -10.27 -13.55
C VAL A 43 18.16 -9.61 -12.42
N ALA A 44 17.91 -10.32 -11.34
CA ALA A 44 17.23 -9.81 -10.14
C ALA A 44 18.25 -9.55 -9.01
N ILE A 45 18.30 -8.31 -8.53
CA ILE A 45 19.14 -7.92 -7.39
C ILE A 45 18.23 -7.87 -6.16
N VAL A 46 18.41 -8.82 -5.26
CA VAL A 46 17.46 -9.08 -4.16
C VAL A 46 18.18 -9.21 -2.81
N HIS A 47 17.40 -9.15 -1.72
CA HIS A 47 17.94 -9.44 -0.40
C HIS A 47 18.43 -10.88 -0.28
N LYS A 48 17.54 -11.82 -0.64
CA LYS A 48 17.79 -13.27 -0.69
C LYS A 48 16.93 -13.91 -1.77
N ARG A 49 17.49 -14.80 -2.54
CA ARG A 49 16.83 -15.55 -3.61
C ARG A 49 15.64 -16.37 -3.08
N GLU A 50 15.77 -16.98 -1.91
CA GLU A 50 14.73 -17.80 -1.29
C GLU A 50 13.37 -17.10 -1.13
N LEU A 51 13.34 -15.76 -1.12
CA LEU A 51 12.11 -14.98 -1.02
C LEU A 51 11.33 -14.90 -2.33
N CYS A 52 11.98 -15.13 -3.48
CA CYS A 52 11.42 -14.86 -4.81
C CYS A 52 12.15 -15.66 -5.89
N ASP A 53 12.30 -16.97 -5.72
CA ASP A 53 13.00 -17.85 -6.66
C ASP A 53 12.08 -18.28 -7.83
N TYR A 54 12.43 -17.87 -9.04
CA TYR A 54 11.72 -18.21 -10.27
C TYR A 54 12.70 -18.68 -11.36
N PRO A 55 12.32 -19.65 -12.22
CA PRO A 55 13.18 -20.15 -13.29
C PRO A 55 13.48 -19.08 -14.34
N GLY A 56 14.63 -19.20 -15.02
CA GLY A 56 15.04 -18.29 -16.09
C GLY A 56 15.53 -16.91 -15.62
N ILE A 57 15.71 -16.70 -14.32
CA ILE A 57 16.20 -15.44 -13.71
C ILE A 57 17.56 -15.68 -13.07
N GLU A 58 18.53 -14.81 -13.38
CA GLU A 58 19.81 -14.73 -12.68
C GLU A 58 19.66 -13.88 -11.39
N TYR A 59 20.32 -14.29 -10.29
CA TYR A 59 20.17 -13.60 -9.01
C TYR A 59 21.50 -13.05 -8.49
N ILE A 60 21.45 -11.80 -8.01
CA ILE A 60 22.50 -11.16 -7.22
C ILE A 60 21.93 -10.89 -5.82
N GLU A 61 22.48 -11.52 -4.79
CA GLU A 61 22.04 -11.37 -3.42
C GLU A 61 22.85 -10.31 -2.68
N LEU A 62 22.15 -9.37 -2.03
CA LEU A 62 22.75 -8.29 -1.23
C LEU A 62 22.12 -8.22 0.17
N PRO A 63 22.38 -9.22 1.04
CA PRO A 63 21.71 -9.32 2.34
C PRO A 63 22.12 -8.22 3.34
N ASP A 64 23.30 -7.62 3.17
CA ASP A 64 23.85 -6.64 4.12
C ASP A 64 23.30 -5.22 3.96
N VAL A 65 22.61 -4.93 2.85
CA VAL A 65 22.07 -3.59 2.54
C VAL A 65 21.10 -3.09 3.60
N ILE A 66 20.33 -4.00 4.21
CA ILE A 66 19.32 -3.68 5.21
C ILE A 66 19.86 -3.34 6.61
N LYS A 67 21.15 -3.54 6.85
CA LYS A 67 21.77 -3.34 8.17
C LYS A 67 21.94 -1.86 8.57
N GLY A 68 21.48 -0.92 7.76
CA GLY A 68 21.50 0.51 8.09
C GLY A 68 21.36 1.44 6.88
N TRP A 69 20.98 2.69 7.15
CA TRP A 69 20.76 3.70 6.12
C TRP A 69 22.00 4.03 5.29
N SER A 70 23.17 4.10 5.92
CA SER A 70 24.45 4.35 5.21
C SER A 70 24.76 3.25 4.20
N ARG A 71 24.54 1.97 4.57
CA ARG A 71 24.71 0.84 3.65
C ARG A 71 23.72 0.86 2.50
N ARG A 72 22.48 1.31 2.80
CA ARG A 72 21.45 1.48 1.78
C ARG A 72 21.86 2.54 0.75
N LEU A 73 22.27 3.73 1.20
CA LEU A 73 22.74 4.79 0.32
C LEU A 73 23.97 4.36 -0.49
N TRP A 74 24.92 3.69 0.16
CA TRP A 74 26.09 3.15 -0.52
C TRP A 74 25.67 2.15 -1.63
N CYS A 75 24.73 1.27 -1.33
CA CYS A 75 24.20 0.33 -2.32
C CYS A 75 23.61 1.06 -3.52
N GLU A 76 22.72 2.03 -3.30
CA GLU A 76 22.02 2.76 -4.37
C GLU A 76 22.96 3.53 -5.29
N TYR A 77 24.01 4.18 -4.74
CA TYR A 77 24.81 5.11 -5.51
C TYR A 77 26.22 4.60 -5.88
N VAL A 78 26.67 3.52 -5.26
CA VAL A 78 27.98 2.94 -5.52
C VAL A 78 27.87 1.49 -6.03
N THR A 79 27.21 0.62 -5.23
CA THR A 79 27.13 -0.82 -5.58
C THR A 79 26.32 -1.06 -6.85
N MET A 80 25.12 -0.42 -6.98
CA MET A 80 24.27 -0.55 -8.17
C MET A 80 24.98 -0.02 -9.42
N HIS A 81 25.74 1.08 -9.29
CA HIS A 81 26.54 1.61 -10.39
C HIS A 81 27.62 0.61 -10.86
N LYS A 82 28.32 -0.01 -9.91
CA LYS A 82 29.31 -1.04 -10.25
C LYS A 82 28.66 -2.24 -10.94
N ILE A 83 27.56 -2.76 -10.38
CA ILE A 83 26.82 -3.88 -10.96
C ILE A 83 26.30 -3.53 -12.35
N SER A 84 25.79 -2.32 -12.58
CA SER A 84 25.30 -1.92 -13.91
C SER A 84 26.41 -1.91 -14.96
N LYS A 85 27.65 -1.54 -14.60
CA LYS A 85 28.82 -1.62 -15.47
C LYS A 85 29.25 -3.07 -15.77
N GLU A 86 29.20 -3.93 -14.75
CA GLU A 86 29.55 -5.35 -14.90
C GLU A 86 28.54 -6.11 -15.79
N LEU A 87 27.27 -5.68 -15.78
CA LEU A 87 26.19 -6.26 -16.57
C LEU A 87 25.99 -5.59 -17.94
N ALA A 88 26.75 -4.53 -18.26
CA ALA A 88 26.59 -3.76 -19.49
C ALA A 88 26.72 -4.64 -20.76
N PRO A 89 25.91 -4.38 -21.79
CA PRO A 89 24.87 -3.36 -21.89
C PRO A 89 23.58 -3.76 -21.15
N VAL A 90 23.05 -2.83 -20.32
CA VAL A 90 21.76 -2.99 -19.63
C VAL A 90 20.71 -2.23 -20.43
N TYR A 91 19.70 -2.95 -20.93
CA TYR A 91 18.62 -2.34 -21.72
C TYR A 91 17.60 -1.63 -20.83
N LEU A 92 17.14 -2.29 -19.74
CA LEU A 92 16.22 -1.71 -18.77
C LEU A 92 16.71 -1.97 -17.35
N TRP A 93 16.80 -0.91 -16.53
CA TRP A 93 16.94 -1.00 -15.09
C TRP A 93 15.64 -0.60 -14.40
N LEU A 94 14.95 -1.56 -13.78
CA LEU A 94 13.73 -1.35 -13.02
C LEU A 94 14.01 -1.40 -11.51
N SER A 95 13.88 -0.27 -10.83
CA SER A 95 14.03 -0.15 -9.38
C SER A 95 12.67 -0.29 -8.70
N LEU A 96 12.46 -1.33 -7.91
CA LEU A 96 11.19 -1.59 -7.22
C LEU A 96 11.14 -1.02 -5.78
N HIS A 97 11.90 0.02 -5.45
CA HIS A 97 12.05 0.43 -4.07
C HIS A 97 12.17 1.95 -3.85
N ASP A 98 11.32 2.74 -4.48
CA ASP A 98 11.13 4.19 -4.28
C ASP A 98 12.29 5.08 -4.71
N THR A 99 13.53 4.60 -4.72
CA THR A 99 14.72 5.41 -5.00
C THR A 99 15.25 5.16 -6.41
N SER A 100 15.80 6.21 -7.00
CA SER A 100 16.44 6.16 -8.32
C SER A 100 17.95 5.98 -8.15
N PRO A 101 18.48 4.74 -8.30
CA PRO A 101 19.89 4.48 -8.12
C PRO A 101 20.71 5.15 -9.23
N ARG A 102 22.01 5.33 -8.98
CA ARG A 102 22.94 5.68 -10.03
C ARG A 102 23.34 4.43 -10.79
N VAL A 103 22.93 4.30 -12.05
CA VAL A 103 23.22 3.12 -12.89
C VAL A 103 23.54 3.52 -14.32
N GLU A 104 24.15 2.62 -15.07
CA GLU A 104 24.34 2.71 -16.52
C GLU A 104 23.36 1.74 -17.19
N ALA A 105 22.34 2.29 -17.84
CA ALA A 105 21.32 1.56 -18.56
C ALA A 105 20.77 2.42 -19.70
N GLU A 106 20.26 1.80 -20.77
CA GLU A 106 19.60 2.53 -21.85
C GLU A 106 18.29 3.15 -21.39
N ARG A 107 17.56 2.44 -20.50
CA ARG A 107 16.32 2.89 -19.87
C ARG A 107 16.36 2.64 -18.38
N GLN A 108 15.80 3.57 -17.62
CA GLN A 108 15.68 3.46 -16.18
C GLN A 108 14.25 3.77 -15.73
N ALA A 109 13.71 2.93 -14.87
CA ALA A 109 12.40 3.12 -14.28
C ALA A 109 12.41 2.85 -12.76
N VAL A 110 11.53 3.53 -12.02
CA VAL A 110 11.38 3.35 -10.57
C VAL A 110 9.92 3.15 -10.21
N TYR A 111 9.64 2.17 -9.36
CA TYR A 111 8.31 1.93 -8.80
C TYR A 111 8.23 2.60 -7.42
N CYS A 112 7.28 3.52 -7.28
CA CYS A 112 7.07 4.35 -6.10
C CYS A 112 5.96 3.74 -5.23
N HIS A 113 6.33 3.22 -4.06
CA HIS A 113 5.40 2.56 -3.12
C HIS A 113 5.03 3.42 -1.93
N THR A 114 5.82 4.47 -1.65
CA THR A 114 5.76 5.18 -0.38
C THR A 114 5.06 6.53 -0.54
N SER A 115 3.83 6.61 -0.02
CA SER A 115 3.02 7.85 0.03
C SER A 115 3.35 8.78 1.20
N PHE A 116 4.30 8.44 2.05
CA PHE A 116 4.69 9.23 3.23
C PHE A 116 5.10 10.68 2.96
N PRO A 117 5.62 11.11 1.80
CA PRO A 117 5.82 12.54 1.52
C PRO A 117 4.56 13.39 1.66
N PHE A 118 3.39 12.78 1.57
CA PHE A 118 2.07 13.41 1.69
C PHE A 118 1.43 13.20 3.06
N TYR A 119 2.10 12.52 3.99
CA TYR A 119 1.60 12.32 5.33
C TYR A 119 1.74 13.60 6.18
N SER A 120 0.61 14.11 6.66
CA SER A 120 0.56 15.21 7.62
C SER A 120 0.67 14.66 9.04
N TRP A 121 1.87 14.60 9.56
CA TRP A 121 2.16 14.09 10.90
C TRP A 121 1.93 15.16 11.99
N SER A 122 1.66 14.71 13.20
CA SER A 122 1.44 15.52 14.40
C SER A 122 2.56 15.33 15.44
N LEU A 123 2.62 16.22 16.44
CA LEU A 123 3.52 16.05 17.59
C LEU A 123 3.23 14.76 18.37
N ARG A 124 1.99 14.29 18.36
CA ARG A 124 1.62 13.01 18.96
C ARG A 124 2.28 11.86 18.21
N ASP A 125 2.21 11.85 16.88
CA ASP A 125 2.83 10.82 16.04
C ASP A 125 4.33 10.74 16.29
N PHE A 126 4.98 11.90 16.45
CA PHE A 126 6.39 11.98 16.81
C PHE A 126 6.69 11.38 18.19
N LYS A 127 5.78 11.54 19.16
CA LYS A 127 5.91 10.92 20.49
C LYS A 127 5.66 9.41 20.47
N MET A 128 4.78 8.93 19.59
CA MET A 128 4.43 7.51 19.49
C MET A 128 5.48 6.71 18.72
N ASP A 129 5.88 7.18 17.55
CA ASP A 129 6.98 6.64 16.76
C ASP A 129 7.69 7.76 15.98
N PHE A 130 8.79 8.27 16.53
CA PHE A 130 9.57 9.36 15.90
C PHE A 130 10.10 9.01 14.50
N LYS A 131 10.22 7.71 14.17
CA LYS A 131 10.75 7.26 12.88
C LYS A 131 9.78 7.58 11.74
N ILE A 132 8.46 7.49 11.98
CA ILE A 132 7.44 7.74 10.96
C ILE A 132 7.46 9.21 10.48
N PRO A 133 7.38 10.23 11.36
CA PRO A 133 7.52 11.62 10.94
C PRO A 133 8.86 11.95 10.28
N LEU A 134 9.97 11.42 10.82
CA LEU A 134 11.28 11.61 10.20
C LEU A 134 11.32 10.98 8.79
N PHE A 135 10.79 9.78 8.64
CA PHE A 135 10.70 9.12 7.36
C PHE A 135 9.84 9.93 6.37
N ALA A 136 8.68 10.45 6.81
CA ALA A 136 7.84 11.32 6.00
C ALA A 136 8.57 12.59 5.54
N MET A 137 9.34 13.22 6.43
CA MET A 137 10.13 14.41 6.12
C MET A 137 11.25 14.11 5.12
N PHE A 138 12.00 13.02 5.30
CA PHE A 138 13.18 12.72 4.50
C PHE A 138 12.87 12.01 3.18
N THR A 139 11.78 11.26 3.09
CA THR A 139 11.39 10.54 1.86
C THR A 139 11.20 11.48 0.68
N ARG A 140 10.67 12.69 0.92
CA ARG A 140 10.56 13.76 -0.11
C ARG A 140 11.91 14.09 -0.75
N TYR A 141 13.00 14.09 0.03
CA TYR A 141 14.35 14.34 -0.50
C TYR A 141 14.92 13.10 -1.17
N ALA A 142 14.66 11.91 -0.62
CA ALA A 142 15.09 10.65 -1.23
C ALA A 142 14.51 10.47 -2.63
N TYR A 143 13.25 10.82 -2.84
CA TYR A 143 12.62 10.79 -4.17
C TYR A 143 13.26 11.75 -5.18
N ARG A 144 13.83 12.88 -4.72
CA ARG A 144 14.43 13.87 -5.63
C ARG A 144 15.79 13.46 -6.18
N VAL A 145 16.51 12.59 -5.47
CA VAL A 145 17.85 12.18 -5.90
C VAL A 145 17.74 11.33 -7.15
N ASN A 146 18.43 11.73 -8.21
CA ASN A 146 18.46 11.08 -9.53
C ASN A 146 17.09 10.87 -10.21
N VAL A 147 16.02 11.49 -9.75
CA VAL A 147 14.67 11.25 -10.29
C VAL A 147 14.60 11.54 -11.81
N HIS A 148 15.32 12.54 -12.27
CA HIS A 148 15.33 12.94 -13.69
C HIS A 148 16.08 11.96 -14.60
N SER A 149 16.86 11.03 -14.03
CA SER A 149 17.50 9.95 -14.78
C SER A 149 16.52 8.86 -15.20
N ASN A 150 15.32 8.83 -14.60
CA ASN A 150 14.31 7.86 -14.98
C ASN A 150 13.58 8.30 -16.26
N ASP A 151 13.35 7.36 -17.15
CA ASP A 151 12.42 7.49 -18.26
C ASP A 151 10.99 7.42 -17.76
N TYR A 152 10.73 6.49 -16.83
CA TYR A 152 9.42 6.30 -16.22
C TYR A 152 9.47 6.19 -14.69
N LEU A 153 8.42 6.72 -14.04
CA LEU A 153 8.08 6.51 -12.65
C LEU A 153 6.76 5.75 -12.58
N ILE A 154 6.69 4.64 -11.86
CA ILE A 154 5.50 3.82 -11.76
C ILE A 154 4.83 4.12 -10.42
N VAL A 155 3.54 4.39 -10.44
CA VAL A 155 2.70 4.69 -9.25
C VAL A 155 1.42 3.88 -9.30
N GLN A 156 0.80 3.62 -8.15
CA GLN A 156 -0.41 2.79 -8.09
C GLN A 156 -1.70 3.57 -8.37
N GLN A 157 -1.72 4.89 -8.13
CA GLN A 157 -2.91 5.73 -8.24
C GLN A 157 -2.61 7.07 -8.91
N ASN A 158 -3.63 7.67 -9.50
CA ASN A 158 -3.51 8.95 -10.19
C ASN A 158 -3.24 10.11 -9.22
N TRP A 159 -3.87 10.14 -8.04
CA TRP A 159 -3.57 11.18 -7.04
C TRP A 159 -2.09 11.21 -6.67
N PHE A 160 -1.46 10.02 -6.62
CA PHE A 160 -0.05 9.90 -6.29
C PHE A 160 0.83 10.37 -7.45
N ARG A 161 0.43 10.10 -8.72
CA ARG A 161 1.02 10.70 -9.94
C ARG A 161 0.99 12.22 -9.86
N GLU A 162 -0.18 12.79 -9.59
CA GLU A 162 -0.37 14.24 -9.49
C GLU A 162 0.51 14.85 -8.40
N GLY A 163 0.52 14.26 -7.23
CA GLY A 163 1.31 14.69 -6.10
C GLY A 163 2.82 14.63 -6.35
N LEU A 164 3.32 13.49 -6.84
CA LEU A 164 4.74 13.31 -7.12
C LEU A 164 5.20 14.18 -8.30
N SER A 165 4.43 14.27 -9.38
CA SER A 165 4.73 15.15 -10.53
C SER A 165 4.97 16.59 -10.08
N LYS A 166 4.08 17.11 -9.25
CA LYS A 166 4.20 18.47 -8.68
C LYS A 166 5.40 18.60 -7.73
N MET A 167 5.56 17.63 -6.81
CA MET A 167 6.62 17.66 -5.80
C MET A 167 8.02 17.54 -6.40
N LEU A 168 8.18 16.72 -7.45
CA LEU A 168 9.47 16.42 -8.08
C LEU A 168 9.76 17.30 -9.30
N SER A 169 8.79 18.08 -9.78
CA SER A 169 8.87 18.84 -11.03
C SER A 169 9.16 17.93 -12.25
N VAL A 170 8.51 16.76 -12.28
CA VAL A 170 8.60 15.77 -13.37
C VAL A 170 7.29 15.77 -14.13
N SER A 171 7.33 15.73 -15.47
CA SER A 171 6.13 15.68 -16.32
C SER A 171 5.27 14.45 -15.99
N LYS A 172 3.94 14.61 -15.95
CA LYS A 172 2.97 13.54 -15.74
C LYS A 172 3.11 12.40 -16.74
N ASN A 173 3.52 12.70 -17.96
CA ASN A 173 3.72 11.69 -19.02
C ASN A 173 4.87 10.72 -18.73
N LYS A 174 5.74 11.03 -17.77
CA LYS A 174 6.75 10.09 -17.26
C LYS A 174 6.21 9.15 -16.16
N PHE A 175 4.99 9.35 -15.69
CA PHE A 175 4.40 8.52 -14.66
C PHE A 175 3.42 7.52 -15.26
N ILE A 176 3.69 6.23 -15.11
CA ILE A 176 2.77 5.15 -15.46
C ILE A 176 1.91 4.83 -14.24
N VAL A 177 0.60 4.93 -14.36
CA VAL A 177 -0.32 4.49 -13.31
C VAL A 177 -0.56 2.99 -13.48
N ALA A 178 -0.07 2.20 -12.52
CA ALA A 178 -0.16 0.74 -12.51
C ALA A 178 -0.74 0.26 -11.16
N PRO A 179 -2.07 0.11 -11.06
CA PRO A 179 -2.73 -0.41 -9.86
C PRO A 179 -2.21 -1.81 -9.48
N PRO A 180 -2.20 -2.17 -8.19
CA PRO A 180 -1.81 -3.51 -7.78
C PRO A 180 -2.72 -4.54 -8.44
N GLN A 181 -2.10 -5.58 -9.00
CA GLN A 181 -2.86 -6.64 -9.65
C GLN A 181 -3.63 -7.46 -8.62
N ARG A 182 -4.90 -7.64 -8.87
CA ARG A 182 -5.77 -8.48 -8.05
C ARG A 182 -5.48 -9.94 -8.38
N LYS A 183 -4.97 -10.68 -7.42
CA LYS A 183 -4.92 -12.14 -7.52
C LYS A 183 -6.18 -12.67 -6.87
N THR A 184 -6.89 -13.52 -7.58
CA THR A 184 -7.93 -14.36 -6.96
C THR A 184 -7.24 -15.24 -5.92
N ILE A 185 -7.35 -14.85 -4.65
CA ILE A 185 -6.82 -15.64 -3.55
C ILE A 185 -7.90 -16.64 -3.20
N GLU A 186 -7.61 -17.92 -3.38
CA GLU A 186 -8.45 -18.98 -2.84
C GLU A 186 -8.33 -18.94 -1.31
N VAL A 187 -9.25 -18.23 -0.67
CA VAL A 187 -9.42 -18.18 0.78
C VAL A 187 -10.73 -18.87 1.10
N ILE A 188 -10.73 -19.75 2.08
CA ILE A 188 -11.95 -20.31 2.67
C ILE A 188 -12.28 -19.46 3.91
N PRO A 189 -13.21 -18.49 3.80
CA PRO A 189 -13.51 -17.60 4.91
C PRO A 189 -14.07 -18.38 6.11
N GLU A 190 -13.60 -18.04 7.31
CA GLU A 190 -14.23 -18.56 8.53
C GLU A 190 -15.68 -18.09 8.63
N ASP A 191 -16.58 -18.93 9.12
CA ASP A 191 -17.96 -18.56 9.41
C ASP A 191 -18.02 -17.78 10.73
N ILE A 192 -18.06 -16.45 10.63
CA ILE A 192 -18.11 -15.54 11.76
C ILE A 192 -19.55 -15.04 11.93
N LYS A 193 -20.08 -15.19 13.14
CA LYS A 193 -21.41 -14.67 13.53
C LYS A 193 -21.24 -13.42 14.38
N ASN A 194 -21.96 -12.39 14.03
CA ASN A 194 -22.01 -11.13 14.76
C ASN A 194 -23.37 -11.02 15.47
N ASP A 195 -23.34 -10.66 16.75
CA ASP A 195 -24.57 -10.51 17.57
C ASP A 195 -25.12 -9.07 17.52
N SER A 196 -24.35 -8.12 16.97
CA SER A 196 -24.70 -6.71 16.84
C SER A 196 -24.10 -6.12 15.58
N TYR A 197 -24.52 -4.91 15.21
CA TYR A 197 -23.97 -4.19 14.06
C TYR A 197 -22.45 -4.06 14.20
N THR A 198 -21.70 -4.63 13.23
CA THR A 198 -20.26 -4.78 13.34
C THR A 198 -19.53 -3.90 12.33
N PHE A 199 -18.75 -2.95 12.87
CA PHE A 199 -17.76 -2.18 12.14
C PHE A 199 -16.42 -2.89 12.17
N PHE A 200 -15.75 -2.99 11.04
CA PHE A 200 -14.48 -3.70 10.94
C PHE A 200 -13.37 -2.79 10.40
N TYR A 201 -12.20 -2.82 11.04
CA TYR A 201 -11.01 -2.13 10.56
C TYR A 201 -9.78 -3.03 10.62
N ALA A 202 -9.26 -3.38 9.44
CA ALA A 202 -8.07 -4.20 9.27
C ALA A 202 -6.86 -3.35 8.92
N SER A 203 -5.86 -3.28 9.81
CA SER A 203 -4.60 -2.60 9.55
C SER A 203 -3.51 -2.96 10.56
N THR A 204 -2.26 -2.57 10.25
CA THR A 204 -1.13 -2.62 11.18
C THR A 204 -1.18 -1.45 12.17
N PRO A 205 -0.59 -1.59 13.40
CA PRO A 205 -0.67 -0.58 14.45
C PRO A 205 0.31 0.58 14.23
N ASP A 206 0.18 1.29 13.11
CA ASP A 206 1.01 2.45 12.79
C ASP A 206 0.22 3.76 12.92
N CYS A 207 0.85 4.86 13.37
CA CYS A 207 0.16 6.13 13.66
C CYS A 207 -0.61 6.71 12.46
N HIS A 208 -0.12 6.52 11.23
CA HIS A 208 -0.80 6.99 10.02
C HIS A 208 -2.11 6.22 9.74
N LYS A 209 -2.30 5.06 10.35
CA LYS A 209 -3.55 4.27 10.24
C LYS A 209 -4.71 4.82 11.06
N ASN A 210 -4.43 5.76 11.98
CA ASN A 210 -5.45 6.57 12.63
C ASN A 210 -6.54 5.81 13.39
N PHE A 211 -6.15 4.76 14.11
CA PHE A 211 -7.07 3.99 14.95
C PHE A 211 -7.76 4.86 16.01
N GLU A 212 -7.07 5.91 16.49
CA GLU A 212 -7.58 6.80 17.52
C GLU A 212 -8.88 7.50 17.15
N THR A 213 -9.06 7.87 15.87
CA THR A 213 -10.32 8.52 15.43
C THR A 213 -11.48 7.54 15.50
N LEU A 214 -11.28 6.28 15.11
CA LEU A 214 -12.32 5.25 15.21
C LEU A 214 -12.59 4.86 16.66
N CYS A 215 -11.57 4.68 17.48
CA CYS A 215 -11.74 4.38 18.91
C CYS A 215 -12.49 5.48 19.65
N GLU A 216 -12.19 6.75 19.36
CA GLU A 216 -12.88 7.88 19.98
C GLU A 216 -14.33 7.99 19.49
N ALA A 217 -14.59 7.79 18.20
CA ALA A 217 -15.94 7.73 17.65
C ALA A 217 -16.78 6.62 18.32
N ALA A 218 -16.19 5.43 18.49
CA ALA A 218 -16.85 4.31 19.18
C ALA A 218 -17.16 4.63 20.65
N ARG A 219 -16.21 5.25 21.39
CA ARG A 219 -16.42 5.68 22.77
C ARG A 219 -17.58 6.69 22.90
N LEU A 220 -17.61 7.69 22.01
CA LEU A 220 -18.67 8.68 21.98
C LEU A 220 -20.03 8.06 21.65
N LEU A 221 -20.04 7.12 20.70
CA LEU A 221 -21.26 6.43 20.28
C LEU A 221 -21.78 5.50 21.39
N GLU A 222 -20.92 4.73 22.05
CA GLU A 222 -21.30 3.88 23.19
C GLU A 222 -21.92 4.70 24.33
N ALA A 223 -21.37 5.88 24.62
CA ALA A 223 -21.91 6.79 25.64
C ALA A 223 -23.31 7.34 25.25
N GLU A 224 -23.61 7.45 23.97
CA GLU A 224 -24.87 7.99 23.45
C GLU A 224 -25.98 6.93 23.34
N ILE A 225 -25.68 5.76 22.75
CA ILE A 225 -26.71 4.75 22.42
C ILE A 225 -26.65 3.49 23.29
N GLY A 226 -25.65 3.39 24.18
CA GLY A 226 -25.44 2.29 25.12
C GLY A 226 -24.65 1.10 24.58
N ILE A 227 -24.23 0.24 25.53
CA ILE A 227 -23.43 -0.96 25.30
C ILE A 227 -24.26 -2.03 24.58
N GLY A 228 -23.59 -2.85 23.76
CA GLY A 228 -24.17 -4.01 23.07
C GLY A 228 -25.02 -3.68 21.84
N LYS A 229 -25.07 -2.42 21.42
CA LYS A 229 -25.78 -1.99 20.21
C LYS A 229 -24.96 -2.16 18.95
N PHE A 230 -23.64 -2.13 19.08
CA PHE A 230 -22.70 -2.29 17.99
C PHE A 230 -21.36 -2.86 18.51
N ASN A 231 -20.51 -3.27 17.58
CA ASN A 231 -19.14 -3.71 17.87
C ASN A 231 -18.17 -3.10 16.84
N VAL A 232 -16.98 -2.75 17.29
CA VAL A 232 -15.85 -2.29 16.44
C VAL A 232 -14.71 -3.27 16.58
N VAL A 233 -14.43 -4.04 15.54
CA VAL A 233 -13.38 -5.05 15.56
C VAL A 233 -12.12 -4.51 14.91
N LEU A 234 -11.01 -4.51 15.67
CA LEU A 234 -9.70 -4.00 15.26
C LEU A 234 -8.69 -5.13 15.18
N THR A 235 -7.89 -5.17 14.11
CA THR A 235 -6.84 -6.20 13.93
C THR A 235 -5.54 -5.91 14.70
N ILE A 236 -5.63 -5.17 15.80
CA ILE A 236 -4.55 -4.90 16.74
C ILE A 236 -4.93 -5.40 18.14
N LYS A 237 -3.96 -5.84 18.93
CA LYS A 237 -4.18 -6.37 20.29
C LYS A 237 -3.90 -5.35 21.39
N GLY A 238 -3.00 -4.39 21.11
CA GLY A 238 -2.62 -3.35 22.08
C GLY A 238 -1.36 -3.70 22.88
N GLY A 239 -0.29 -4.10 22.21
CA GLY A 239 1.01 -4.43 22.79
C GLY A 239 2.10 -4.58 21.75
N GLU A 240 1.77 -4.41 20.49
CA GLU A 240 2.68 -4.60 19.36
C GLU A 240 3.75 -3.50 19.30
N ASN A 241 3.36 -2.28 19.67
CA ASN A 241 4.23 -1.13 19.74
C ASN A 241 3.69 -0.07 20.72
N ARG A 242 4.38 1.05 20.86
CA ARG A 242 3.98 2.14 21.76
C ARG A 242 2.61 2.74 21.40
N TYR A 243 2.32 2.87 20.10
CA TYR A 243 1.05 3.42 19.64
C TYR A 243 -0.13 2.50 19.98
N SER A 244 -0.05 1.20 19.68
CA SER A 244 -1.09 0.24 20.02
C SER A 244 -1.29 0.09 21.54
N SER A 245 -0.20 0.15 22.31
CA SER A 245 -0.26 0.14 23.78
C SER A 245 -0.99 1.38 24.30
N TRP A 246 -0.74 2.55 23.73
CA TRP A 246 -1.44 3.78 24.05
C TRP A 246 -2.93 3.69 23.68
N LEU A 247 -3.28 3.15 22.51
CA LEU A 247 -4.68 2.93 22.12
C LEU A 247 -5.41 2.03 23.12
N LYS A 248 -4.81 0.88 23.47
CA LYS A 248 -5.41 -0.05 24.41
C LYS A 248 -5.53 0.53 25.83
N HIS A 249 -4.57 1.36 26.26
CA HIS A 249 -4.64 2.05 27.54
C HIS A 249 -5.75 3.10 27.58
N THR A 250 -5.98 3.82 26.46
CA THR A 250 -6.91 4.94 26.40
C THR A 250 -8.36 4.51 26.16
N TRP A 251 -8.58 3.46 25.37
CA TRP A 251 -9.93 2.99 24.96
C TRP A 251 -10.20 1.51 25.26
N GLY A 252 -9.33 0.86 26.04
CA GLY A 252 -9.50 -0.56 26.34
C GLY A 252 -10.66 -0.89 27.28
N ASP A 253 -11.25 0.11 27.91
CA ASP A 253 -12.45 0.05 28.77
C ASP A 253 -13.75 0.26 27.99
N VAL A 254 -13.69 0.73 26.73
CA VAL A 254 -14.87 0.86 25.86
C VAL A 254 -15.30 -0.53 25.42
N GLN A 255 -16.50 -0.95 25.86
CA GLN A 255 -16.97 -2.33 25.71
C GLN A 255 -17.34 -2.67 24.27
N SER A 256 -17.70 -1.67 23.46
CA SER A 256 -17.99 -1.85 22.04
C SER A 256 -16.73 -1.96 21.16
N ILE A 257 -15.50 -1.94 21.74
CA ILE A 257 -14.25 -2.09 20.96
C ILE A 257 -13.60 -3.43 21.28
N ASP A 258 -13.50 -4.29 20.24
CA ASP A 258 -12.74 -5.53 20.30
C ASP A 258 -11.34 -5.32 19.70
N PHE A 259 -10.32 -5.39 20.54
CA PHE A 259 -8.90 -5.44 20.14
C PHE A 259 -8.53 -6.90 19.82
N ALA A 260 -9.05 -7.41 18.72
CA ALA A 260 -8.97 -8.83 18.33
C ALA A 260 -7.55 -9.32 17.97
N GLY A 261 -6.66 -8.40 17.61
CA GLY A 261 -5.28 -8.71 17.24
C GLY A 261 -5.11 -9.18 15.79
N PHE A 262 -3.89 -9.56 15.44
CA PHE A 262 -3.56 -10.07 14.12
C PHE A 262 -4.38 -11.32 13.77
N MET A 263 -4.87 -11.37 12.54
CA MET A 263 -5.73 -12.45 12.06
C MET A 263 -5.08 -13.23 10.91
N SER A 264 -5.38 -14.52 10.82
CA SER A 264 -5.13 -15.31 9.61
C SER A 264 -5.91 -14.76 8.43
N LYS A 265 -5.53 -15.10 7.22
CA LYS A 265 -6.28 -14.67 6.02
C LYS A 265 -7.73 -15.18 6.05
N ASP A 266 -7.95 -16.44 6.42
CA ASP A 266 -9.28 -17.04 6.46
C ASP A 266 -10.20 -16.31 7.44
N LYS A 267 -9.68 -15.95 8.62
CA LYS A 267 -10.40 -15.17 9.62
C LYS A 267 -10.63 -13.71 9.16
N LEU A 268 -9.64 -13.08 8.54
CA LEU A 268 -9.75 -11.73 7.98
C LEU A 268 -10.88 -11.66 6.93
N TYR A 269 -10.89 -12.60 5.99
CA TYR A 269 -11.93 -12.68 4.96
C TYR A 269 -13.29 -13.09 5.54
N GLY A 270 -13.29 -13.87 6.64
CA GLY A 270 -14.49 -14.13 7.43
C GLY A 270 -15.11 -12.83 7.95
N TYR A 271 -14.30 -11.93 8.52
CA TYR A 271 -14.76 -10.60 8.94
C TYR A 271 -15.17 -9.71 7.75
N TYR A 272 -14.44 -9.69 6.65
CA TYR A 272 -14.86 -8.95 5.45
C TYR A 272 -16.24 -9.40 4.98
N LYS A 273 -16.54 -10.70 5.05
CA LYS A 273 -17.84 -11.25 4.65
C LYS A 273 -18.94 -11.00 5.68
N SER A 274 -18.64 -11.06 6.97
CA SER A 274 -19.65 -11.00 8.05
C SER A 274 -19.91 -9.58 8.57
N ALA A 275 -18.91 -8.71 8.64
CA ALA A 275 -19.06 -7.34 9.12
C ALA A 275 -20.10 -6.55 8.31
N ASP A 276 -20.82 -5.64 8.97
CA ASP A 276 -21.86 -4.83 8.36
C ASP A 276 -21.29 -3.60 7.64
N CYS A 277 -20.12 -3.10 8.11
CA CYS A 277 -19.48 -1.93 7.53
C CYS A 277 -17.96 -2.00 7.70
N LEU A 278 -17.22 -1.64 6.64
CA LEU A 278 -15.79 -1.32 6.76
C LEU A 278 -15.60 0.13 7.18
N VAL A 279 -14.76 0.37 8.18
CA VAL A 279 -14.29 1.73 8.51
C VAL A 279 -12.80 1.81 8.17
N PHE A 280 -12.40 2.82 7.40
CA PHE A 280 -11.00 2.96 6.98
C PHE A 280 -10.51 4.42 7.15
N PRO A 281 -10.03 4.77 8.36
CA PRO A 281 -9.68 6.14 8.75
C PRO A 281 -8.24 6.53 8.43
N SER A 282 -7.48 5.73 7.67
CA SER A 282 -6.05 5.94 7.42
C SER A 282 -5.76 7.32 6.81
N LYS A 283 -4.74 8.01 7.35
CA LYS A 283 -4.37 9.38 6.93
C LYS A 283 -3.58 9.42 5.63
N VAL A 284 -2.98 8.30 5.23
CA VAL A 284 -2.24 8.18 3.98
C VAL A 284 -2.09 6.71 3.58
N GLU A 285 -2.33 6.42 2.32
CA GLU A 285 -2.11 5.12 1.69
C GLU A 285 -1.57 5.31 0.29
N THR A 286 -0.94 4.29 -0.23
CA THR A 286 -0.61 4.23 -1.66
C THR A 286 -1.75 3.61 -2.46
N TRP A 287 -2.47 2.66 -1.83
CA TRP A 287 -3.67 2.03 -2.39
C TRP A 287 -4.79 1.88 -1.36
N GLY A 288 -4.56 1.18 -0.24
CA GLY A 288 -5.59 0.82 0.73
C GLY A 288 -6.23 -0.54 0.42
N LEU A 289 -5.41 -1.58 0.31
CA LEU A 289 -5.86 -2.95 -0.03
C LEU A 289 -7.10 -3.43 0.74
N PRO A 290 -7.26 -3.17 2.05
CA PRO A 290 -8.46 -3.60 2.78
C PRO A 290 -9.78 -3.07 2.20
N ILE A 291 -9.76 -1.90 1.54
CA ILE A 291 -10.95 -1.36 0.88
C ILE A 291 -11.36 -2.25 -0.30
N THR A 292 -10.40 -2.58 -1.18
CA THR A 292 -10.69 -3.44 -2.35
C THR A 292 -10.98 -4.87 -1.94
N GLU A 293 -10.30 -5.41 -0.92
CA GLU A 293 -10.56 -6.74 -0.38
C GLU A 293 -11.98 -6.84 0.22
N PHE A 294 -12.41 -5.80 0.95
CA PHE A 294 -13.77 -5.73 1.48
C PHE A 294 -14.81 -5.65 0.37
N MET A 295 -14.63 -4.79 -0.63
CA MET A 295 -15.52 -4.69 -1.80
C MET A 295 -15.71 -6.04 -2.49
N GLU A 296 -14.64 -6.82 -2.63
CA GLU A 296 -14.69 -8.14 -3.28
C GLU A 296 -15.37 -9.21 -2.42
N ALA A 297 -15.13 -9.19 -1.10
CA ALA A 297 -15.59 -10.22 -0.19
C ALA A 297 -17.04 -9.99 0.31
N SER A 298 -17.44 -8.71 0.49
CA SER A 298 -18.70 -8.35 1.14
C SER A 298 -19.83 -7.98 0.17
N GLY A 299 -19.53 -7.76 -1.12
CA GLY A 299 -20.49 -7.21 -2.08
C GLY A 299 -20.80 -5.74 -1.81
N ASP A 300 -22.08 -5.37 -1.82
CA ASP A 300 -22.54 -3.98 -1.73
C ASP A 300 -22.70 -3.46 -0.28
N LYS A 301 -21.86 -3.90 0.67
CA LYS A 301 -21.95 -3.41 2.04
C LYS A 301 -21.35 -2.01 2.20
N PRO A 302 -21.85 -1.23 3.19
CA PRO A 302 -21.39 0.12 3.49
C PRO A 302 -19.90 0.20 3.81
N MET A 303 -19.28 1.30 3.40
CA MET A 303 -17.93 1.68 3.79
C MET A 303 -17.88 3.13 4.28
N LEU A 304 -17.26 3.37 5.44
CA LEU A 304 -16.91 4.69 5.97
C LEU A 304 -15.41 4.92 5.74
N LEU A 305 -15.07 5.80 4.83
CA LEU A 305 -13.69 6.01 4.40
C LEU A 305 -13.21 7.42 4.71
N ALA A 306 -11.92 7.57 5.05
CA ALA A 306 -11.32 8.89 5.20
C ALA A 306 -11.48 9.70 3.91
N ASP A 307 -11.94 10.96 4.00
CA ASP A 307 -12.08 11.88 2.86
C ASP A 307 -10.69 12.34 2.38
N LEU A 308 -9.99 11.43 1.71
CA LEU A 308 -8.64 11.63 1.19
C LEU A 308 -8.52 11.07 -0.23
N PRO A 309 -7.67 11.65 -1.08
CA PRO A 309 -7.58 11.30 -2.50
C PRO A 309 -7.43 9.80 -2.78
N TYR A 310 -6.65 9.08 -1.98
CA TYR A 310 -6.45 7.64 -2.16
C TYR A 310 -7.76 6.85 -2.02
N ALA A 311 -8.60 7.24 -1.06
CA ALA A 311 -9.83 6.51 -0.76
C ALA A 311 -10.87 6.62 -1.88
N HIS A 312 -10.96 7.81 -2.50
CA HIS A 312 -11.83 8.03 -3.67
C HIS A 312 -11.43 7.18 -4.86
N GLU A 313 -10.11 7.03 -5.11
CA GLU A 313 -9.64 6.19 -6.22
C GLU A 313 -9.77 4.69 -5.90
N THR A 314 -9.44 4.27 -4.67
CA THR A 314 -9.52 2.86 -4.27
C THR A 314 -10.96 2.35 -4.24
N ALA A 315 -11.90 3.18 -3.77
CA ALA A 315 -13.32 2.84 -3.69
C ALA A 315 -14.08 3.01 -5.01
N ALA A 316 -13.39 3.36 -6.10
CA ALA A 316 -14.04 3.59 -7.40
C ALA A 316 -14.83 2.38 -7.87
N GLY A 317 -16.14 2.57 -8.11
CA GLY A 317 -17.09 1.54 -8.49
C GLY A 317 -17.83 0.89 -7.31
N ALA A 318 -17.55 1.27 -6.06
CA ALA A 318 -18.37 0.86 -4.91
C ALA A 318 -19.71 1.59 -4.92
N SER A 319 -20.77 0.93 -4.44
CA SER A 319 -22.14 1.44 -4.45
C SER A 319 -22.52 2.22 -3.19
N GLN A 320 -21.91 1.92 -2.04
CA GLN A 320 -22.31 2.43 -0.71
C GLN A 320 -21.11 2.95 0.06
N VAL A 321 -20.69 4.18 -0.20
CA VAL A 321 -19.55 4.82 0.47
C VAL A 321 -19.98 6.16 1.08
N CYS A 322 -19.56 6.39 2.32
CA CYS A 322 -19.59 7.71 2.92
C CYS A 322 -18.17 8.11 3.30
N PHE A 323 -17.75 9.28 2.84
CA PHE A 323 -16.47 9.87 3.21
C PHE A 323 -16.63 10.74 4.44
N PHE A 324 -15.62 10.72 5.33
CA PHE A 324 -15.60 11.51 6.56
C PHE A 324 -14.22 12.15 6.78
N ASN A 325 -14.19 13.26 7.49
CA ASN A 325 -12.93 13.91 7.88
C ASN A 325 -12.16 13.01 8.87
N PRO A 326 -10.96 12.49 8.50
CA PRO A 326 -10.20 11.59 9.36
C PRO A 326 -9.69 12.23 10.65
N SER A 327 -9.88 13.54 10.84
CA SER A 327 -9.53 14.26 12.07
C SER A 327 -10.74 14.58 12.95
N ASP A 328 -11.95 14.19 12.54
CA ASP A 328 -13.19 14.46 13.28
C ASP A 328 -13.89 13.17 13.74
N PRO A 329 -13.65 12.72 14.97
CA PRO A 329 -14.33 11.55 15.52
C PRO A 329 -15.83 11.76 15.75
N ASN A 330 -16.33 13.01 15.87
CA ASN A 330 -17.76 13.27 16.01
C ASN A 330 -18.48 13.03 14.68
N GLU A 331 -17.92 13.49 13.57
CA GLU A 331 -18.46 13.19 12.25
C GLU A 331 -18.53 11.68 12.02
N LEU A 332 -17.44 10.95 12.29
CA LEU A 332 -17.43 9.48 12.15
C LEU A 332 -18.48 8.84 13.06
N LYS A 333 -18.61 9.29 14.30
CA LYS A 333 -19.65 8.83 15.25
C LYS A 333 -21.06 8.99 14.65
N GLU A 334 -21.39 10.15 14.09
CA GLU A 334 -22.70 10.37 13.47
C GLU A 334 -22.95 9.43 12.29
N ARG A 335 -21.95 9.22 11.42
CA ARG A 335 -22.08 8.28 10.30
C ARG A 335 -22.28 6.83 10.78
N MET A 336 -21.55 6.41 11.81
CA MET A 336 -21.73 5.09 12.43
C MET A 336 -23.14 4.93 13.00
N LYS A 337 -23.65 5.96 13.70
CA LYS A 337 -25.00 5.98 14.27
C LYS A 337 -26.08 5.87 13.19
N GLU A 338 -25.95 6.65 12.11
CA GLU A 338 -26.87 6.61 10.97
C GLU A 338 -27.01 5.20 10.39
N LEU A 339 -25.89 4.47 10.24
CA LEU A 339 -25.91 3.10 9.74
C LEU A 339 -26.60 2.12 10.69
N ILE A 340 -26.33 2.22 12.00
CA ILE A 340 -27.02 1.39 13.01
C ILE A 340 -28.54 1.62 12.99
N GLU A 341 -28.97 2.86 12.77
CA GLU A 341 -30.38 3.26 12.69
C GLU A 341 -31.02 2.99 11.31
N ASN A 342 -30.30 2.26 10.43
CA ASN A 342 -30.71 1.97 9.04
C ASN A 342 -30.99 3.23 8.21
N ARG A 343 -30.33 4.33 8.50
CA ARG A 343 -30.34 5.55 7.68
C ARG A 343 -29.13 5.54 6.74
N SER A 344 -29.37 5.56 5.45
CA SER A 344 -28.34 5.44 4.41
C SER A 344 -28.20 6.70 3.54
N ASP A 345 -28.76 7.82 3.96
CA ASP A 345 -28.81 9.05 3.16
C ASP A 345 -27.43 9.62 2.79
N ALA A 346 -26.42 9.35 3.64
CA ALA A 346 -25.05 9.77 3.40
C ALA A 346 -24.25 8.82 2.51
N LEU A 347 -24.76 7.63 2.20
CA LEU A 347 -24.10 6.66 1.34
C LEU A 347 -24.34 7.01 -0.13
N ALA A 348 -23.26 7.02 -0.91
CA ALA A 348 -23.33 7.30 -2.34
C ALA A 348 -22.40 6.37 -3.13
N PRO A 349 -22.72 6.07 -4.39
CA PRO A 349 -21.81 5.35 -5.27
C PRO A 349 -20.60 6.22 -5.61
N VAL A 350 -19.43 5.59 -5.67
CA VAL A 350 -18.20 6.25 -6.10
C VAL A 350 -17.98 6.00 -7.59
N PRO A 351 -18.01 7.04 -8.44
CA PRO A 351 -17.84 6.84 -9.88
C PRO A 351 -16.43 6.36 -10.22
N ARG A 352 -16.33 5.50 -11.22
CA ARG A 352 -15.03 5.12 -11.78
C ARG A 352 -14.42 6.32 -12.49
N GLN A 353 -13.18 6.64 -12.15
CA GLN A 353 -12.44 7.69 -12.81
C GLN A 353 -11.71 7.13 -14.04
N ASN A 354 -11.71 7.90 -15.12
CA ASN A 354 -10.87 7.59 -16.27
C ASN A 354 -9.44 8.07 -15.95
N ILE A 355 -8.51 7.12 -15.90
CA ILE A 355 -7.09 7.43 -15.68
C ILE A 355 -6.46 7.71 -17.04
N GLU A 356 -5.86 8.91 -17.18
CA GLU A 356 -5.12 9.31 -18.38
C GLU A 356 -3.87 8.45 -18.56
N GLU A 357 -3.50 8.24 -19.82
CA GLU A 357 -2.23 7.58 -20.18
C GLU A 357 -1.00 8.41 -19.72
N PRO A 358 0.15 7.75 -19.46
CA PRO A 358 0.34 6.29 -19.54
C PRO A 358 -0.20 5.55 -18.33
N LYS A 359 -0.85 4.42 -18.59
CA LYS A 359 -1.35 3.50 -17.57
C LYS A 359 -1.07 2.05 -17.96
N ALA A 360 -1.06 1.15 -16.98
CA ALA A 360 -0.87 -0.28 -17.18
C ALA A 360 -1.81 -1.05 -16.24
N ASP A 361 -2.66 -1.90 -16.80
CA ASP A 361 -3.61 -2.71 -16.03
C ASP A 361 -3.03 -4.09 -15.68
N SER A 362 -1.85 -4.41 -16.21
CA SER A 362 -1.14 -5.67 -15.96
C SER A 362 0.39 -5.48 -16.02
N TRP A 363 1.14 -6.47 -15.51
CA TRP A 363 2.60 -6.50 -15.70
C TRP A 363 2.96 -6.56 -17.18
N LYS A 364 2.14 -7.21 -18.01
CA LYS A 364 2.35 -7.25 -19.46
C LYS A 364 2.29 -5.83 -20.05
N ASP A 365 1.21 -5.09 -19.79
CA ASP A 365 1.06 -3.72 -20.30
C ASP A 365 2.18 -2.81 -19.79
N LEU A 366 2.56 -2.96 -18.51
CA LEU A 366 3.66 -2.21 -17.92
C LEU A 366 4.99 -2.48 -18.66
N PHE A 367 5.33 -3.73 -18.89
CA PHE A 367 6.56 -4.07 -19.59
C PHE A 367 6.50 -3.74 -21.09
N GLU A 368 5.34 -3.76 -21.73
CA GLU A 368 5.15 -3.24 -23.08
C GLU A 368 5.53 -1.75 -23.16
N ILE A 369 5.15 -0.93 -22.19
CA ILE A 369 5.56 0.49 -22.13
C ILE A 369 7.05 0.63 -21.84
N LEU A 370 7.57 -0.12 -20.86
CA LEU A 370 8.96 0.00 -20.43
C LEU A 370 9.97 -0.48 -21.47
N LEU A 371 9.58 -1.42 -22.33
CA LEU A 371 10.47 -2.03 -23.34
C LEU A 371 10.35 -1.39 -24.74
N ASN A 372 9.32 -0.60 -25.01
CA ASN A 372 9.11 0.14 -26.27
C ASN A 372 9.47 1.61 -26.14
#